data_803db8bd026b7667bc7128a8c7ccb173
#
_entry.id   803db8bd026b7667bc7128a8c7ccb173
#
_cell.length_a   1.000
_cell.length_b   1.000
_cell.length_c   1.000
_cell.angle_alpha   90.00
_cell.angle_beta   90.00
_cell.angle_gamma   90.00
#
_symmetry.space_group_name_H-M   'P 1'
#
loop_
_entity.id
_entity.type
_entity.pdbx_description
1 polymer ?
#
loop_
_entity_poly.entity_id
_entity_poly.type
_entity_poly.pdbx_seq_one_letter_code
_entity_poly.pdbx_strand_id
1 'polypeptide(L)'
;MDISDDDLRAAVRVLRAIEADRSHLTRLTQEQRRELLTLAGLVAKPERHDLVRMAKAFRRSEREAAKEHDRKAIERAGLRVQRRKEVFTPLWLEPPKPEDLDDRPRLNKERDCYVCKQPFAKVHRYYDSMCAPCGDFNYAKREQSADLSGQYALITGARVKIGYQASLKLLRAGAHVIVTTRFPIDAADRYSREPDFSSYRERLQIHGLDLRHTPSVELFTRYLSERLPRLDFILNNACQTVRRPAGFFQHLLAREAEVVAALPAELKCV
;
A
#
# COMPACT_ATOMS: atom_id res chain seq x y z
N MET A 1 -5.07 -12.07 38.54
CA MET A 1 -5.88 -13.11 37.91
C MET A 1 -6.52 -12.52 36.68
N ASP A 2 -6.13 -12.97 35.50
CA ASP A 2 -6.76 -12.53 34.24
C ASP A 2 -8.08 -13.28 34.09
N ILE A 3 -9.17 -12.56 33.88
CA ILE A 3 -10.51 -13.11 33.69
C ILE A 3 -10.77 -13.12 32.19
N SER A 4 -11.07 -14.30 31.62
CA SER A 4 -11.40 -14.43 30.21
C SER A 4 -12.86 -14.01 29.91
N ASP A 5 -13.15 -13.71 28.64
CA ASP A 5 -14.52 -13.43 28.17
C ASP A 5 -15.47 -14.61 28.44
N ASP A 6 -14.95 -15.84 28.39
CA ASP A 6 -15.74 -17.06 28.66
C ASP A 6 -16.08 -17.20 30.14
N ASP A 7 -15.18 -16.78 31.04
CA ASP A 7 -15.45 -16.74 32.47
C ASP A 7 -16.55 -15.71 32.77
N LEU A 8 -16.53 -14.55 32.17
CA LEU A 8 -17.57 -13.54 32.33
C LEU A 8 -18.94 -14.05 31.85
N ARG A 9 -18.96 -14.70 30.66
CA ARG A 9 -20.18 -15.29 30.11
C ARG A 9 -20.72 -16.44 31.02
N ALA A 10 -19.82 -17.25 31.59
CA ALA A 10 -20.18 -18.29 32.52
C ALA A 10 -20.78 -17.71 33.82
N ALA A 11 -20.18 -16.66 34.38
CA ALA A 11 -20.70 -15.96 35.54
C ALA A 11 -22.12 -15.41 35.30
N VAL A 12 -22.37 -14.78 34.14
CA VAL A 12 -23.72 -14.31 33.78
C VAL A 12 -24.72 -15.46 33.69
N ARG A 13 -24.34 -16.61 33.10
CA ARG A 13 -25.22 -17.82 33.01
C ARG A 13 -25.57 -18.34 34.41
N VAL A 14 -24.58 -18.44 35.30
CA VAL A 14 -24.77 -18.91 36.68
C VAL A 14 -25.69 -17.97 37.44
N LEU A 15 -25.48 -16.67 37.38
CA LEU A 15 -26.32 -15.68 38.07
C LEU A 15 -27.78 -15.73 37.58
N ARG A 16 -28.01 -15.87 36.26
CA ARG A 16 -29.36 -16.05 35.69
C ARG A 16 -30.04 -17.32 36.18
N ALA A 17 -29.31 -18.45 36.25
CA ALA A 17 -29.87 -19.70 36.77
C ALA A 17 -30.27 -19.57 38.26
N ILE A 18 -29.45 -18.90 39.07
CA ILE A 18 -29.74 -18.66 40.48
C ILE A 18 -30.92 -17.67 40.65
N GLU A 19 -31.04 -16.70 39.79
CA GLU A 19 -32.18 -15.77 39.80
C GLU A 19 -33.49 -16.52 39.52
N ALA A 20 -33.49 -17.37 38.50
CA ALA A 20 -34.66 -18.18 38.10
C ALA A 20 -35.06 -19.21 39.14
N ASP A 21 -34.06 -19.86 39.79
CA ASP A 21 -34.30 -20.85 40.85
C ASP A 21 -33.23 -20.74 41.95
N ARG A 22 -33.61 -20.13 43.05
CA ARG A 22 -32.72 -19.95 44.22
C ARG A 22 -32.36 -21.27 44.90
N SER A 23 -33.05 -22.40 44.60
CA SER A 23 -32.70 -23.70 45.14
C SER A 23 -31.27 -24.13 44.74
N HIS A 24 -30.73 -23.62 43.63
CA HIS A 24 -29.34 -23.81 43.24
C HIS A 24 -28.33 -23.45 44.35
N LEU A 25 -28.66 -22.47 45.20
CA LEU A 25 -27.82 -22.06 46.33
C LEU A 25 -27.68 -23.14 47.42
N THR A 26 -28.53 -24.15 47.43
CA THR A 26 -28.42 -25.27 48.42
C THR A 26 -27.22 -26.18 48.15
N ARG A 27 -26.66 -26.13 46.92
CA ARG A 27 -25.45 -26.86 46.50
C ARG A 27 -24.16 -26.26 47.06
N LEU A 28 -24.22 -25.05 47.61
CA LEU A 28 -23.08 -24.34 48.19
C LEU A 28 -23.05 -24.50 49.70
N THR A 29 -21.86 -24.50 50.29
CA THR A 29 -21.70 -24.37 51.75
C THR A 29 -22.27 -23.04 52.23
N GLN A 30 -22.53 -22.91 53.51
CA GLN A 30 -23.04 -21.67 54.10
C GLN A 30 -22.08 -20.47 53.85
N GLU A 31 -20.78 -20.73 53.93
CA GLU A 31 -19.73 -19.75 53.72
C GLU A 31 -19.67 -19.30 52.25
N GLN A 32 -19.63 -20.23 51.32
CA GLN A 32 -19.64 -19.95 49.87
C GLN A 32 -20.88 -19.19 49.41
N ARG A 33 -22.05 -19.52 49.98
CA ARG A 33 -23.32 -18.85 49.71
C ARG A 33 -23.28 -17.41 50.18
N ARG A 34 -22.75 -17.19 51.38
CA ARG A 34 -22.61 -15.82 51.96
C ARG A 34 -21.64 -15.00 51.12
N GLU A 35 -20.50 -15.55 50.75
CA GLU A 35 -19.50 -14.91 49.90
C GLU A 35 -20.08 -14.54 48.54
N LEU A 36 -20.72 -15.47 47.84
CA LEU A 36 -21.34 -15.23 46.53
C LEU A 36 -22.35 -14.08 46.57
N LEU A 37 -23.26 -14.09 47.53
CA LEU A 37 -24.32 -13.08 47.69
C LEU A 37 -23.72 -11.73 48.07
N THR A 38 -22.67 -11.67 48.87
CA THR A 38 -21.97 -10.45 49.25
C THR A 38 -21.27 -9.84 48.05
N LEU A 39 -20.50 -10.65 47.29
CA LEU A 39 -19.80 -10.19 46.08
C LEU A 39 -20.77 -9.74 45.00
N ALA A 40 -21.85 -10.49 44.77
CA ALA A 40 -22.90 -10.07 43.83
C ALA A 40 -23.53 -8.74 44.22
N GLY A 41 -23.77 -8.53 45.51
CA GLY A 41 -24.27 -7.26 46.04
C GLY A 41 -23.31 -6.08 45.83
N LEU A 42 -22.01 -6.29 46.08
CA LEU A 42 -20.97 -5.27 45.85
C LEU A 42 -20.82 -4.92 44.35
N VAL A 43 -20.89 -5.92 43.50
CA VAL A 43 -20.85 -5.71 42.03
C VAL A 43 -22.10 -4.97 41.52
N ALA A 44 -23.28 -5.30 42.07
CA ALA A 44 -24.56 -4.69 41.69
C ALA A 44 -24.72 -3.22 42.16
N LYS A 45 -24.07 -2.89 43.30
CA LYS A 45 -24.10 -1.55 43.87
C LYS A 45 -22.69 -1.00 44.09
N PRO A 46 -21.99 -0.66 42.99
CA PRO A 46 -20.63 -0.13 43.07
C PRO A 46 -20.62 1.26 43.75
N GLU A 47 -19.53 1.56 44.42
CA GLU A 47 -19.31 2.91 44.97
C GLU A 47 -19.15 3.94 43.87
N ARG A 48 -19.37 5.24 44.20
CA ARG A 48 -19.27 6.35 43.22
C ARG A 48 -17.92 6.36 42.48
N HIS A 49 -16.84 6.05 43.17
CA HIS A 49 -15.50 5.96 42.61
C HIS A 49 -15.40 4.86 41.56
N ASP A 50 -15.95 3.68 41.81
CA ASP A 50 -15.94 2.54 40.89
C ASP A 50 -16.83 2.79 39.67
N LEU A 51 -17.97 3.48 39.83
CA LEU A 51 -18.80 3.92 38.70
C LEU A 51 -18.02 4.84 37.76
N VAL A 52 -17.24 5.79 38.29
CA VAL A 52 -16.42 6.71 37.49
C VAL A 52 -15.31 5.93 36.76
N ARG A 53 -14.63 4.98 37.42
CA ARG A 53 -13.60 4.11 36.80
C ARG A 53 -14.21 3.27 35.70
N MET A 54 -15.35 2.67 35.94
CA MET A 54 -16.05 1.81 34.97
C MET A 54 -16.50 2.62 33.77
N ALA A 55 -17.10 3.78 33.94
CA ALA A 55 -17.49 4.67 32.85
C ALA A 55 -16.27 5.13 32.00
N LYS A 56 -15.14 5.40 32.65
CA LYS A 56 -13.88 5.72 31.96
C LYS A 56 -13.35 4.53 31.16
N ALA A 57 -13.41 3.32 31.69
CA ALA A 57 -12.98 2.09 31.02
C ALA A 57 -13.86 1.81 29.80
N PHE A 58 -15.18 1.90 29.89
CA PHE A 58 -16.11 1.73 28.78
C PHE A 58 -15.85 2.76 27.66
N ARG A 59 -15.75 4.04 27.99
CA ARG A 59 -15.44 5.09 27.01
C ARG A 59 -14.09 4.84 26.30
N ARG A 60 -13.11 4.31 27.02
CA ARG A 60 -11.82 3.95 26.43
C ARG A 60 -11.97 2.79 25.44
N SER A 61 -12.66 1.71 25.84
CA SER A 61 -12.93 0.55 25.01
C SER A 61 -13.69 0.94 23.72
N GLU A 62 -14.77 1.73 23.84
CA GLU A 62 -15.52 2.23 22.70
C GLU A 62 -14.64 3.06 21.73
N ARG A 63 -13.79 3.93 22.29
CA ARG A 63 -12.85 4.72 21.47
C ARG A 63 -11.81 3.85 20.77
N GLU A 64 -11.32 2.81 21.42
CA GLU A 64 -10.37 1.87 20.84
C GLU A 64 -11.05 1.03 19.74
N ALA A 65 -12.27 0.57 19.97
CA ALA A 65 -13.07 -0.14 18.98
C ALA A 65 -13.36 0.73 17.74
N ALA A 66 -13.75 1.99 17.94
CA ALA A 66 -13.99 2.94 16.87
C ALA A 66 -12.71 3.23 16.05
N LYS A 67 -11.56 3.39 16.72
CA LYS A 67 -10.27 3.58 16.04
C LYS A 67 -9.87 2.36 15.23
N GLU A 68 -10.08 1.18 15.77
CA GLU A 68 -9.75 -0.07 15.09
C GLU A 68 -10.65 -0.29 13.87
N HIS A 69 -11.94 0.02 13.98
CA HIS A 69 -12.86 0.01 12.85
C HIS A 69 -12.37 0.96 11.75
N ASP A 70 -12.05 2.20 12.10
CA ASP A 70 -11.58 3.20 11.13
C ASP A 70 -10.25 2.78 10.49
N ARG A 71 -9.35 2.19 11.27
CA ARG A 71 -8.09 1.63 10.76
C ARG A 71 -8.36 0.55 9.71
N LYS A 72 -9.24 -0.41 10.00
CA LYS A 72 -9.61 -1.49 9.06
C LYS A 72 -10.27 -0.94 7.79
N ALA A 73 -11.13 0.06 7.92
CA ALA A 73 -11.78 0.73 6.79
C ALA A 73 -10.75 1.39 5.84
N ILE A 74 -9.78 2.10 6.41
CA ILE A 74 -8.68 2.74 5.66
C ILE A 74 -7.78 1.71 4.99
N GLU A 75 -7.47 0.61 5.68
CA GLU A 75 -6.59 -0.45 5.18
C GLU A 75 -7.17 -1.22 3.98
N ARG A 76 -8.48 -1.19 3.78
CA ARG A 76 -9.16 -1.76 2.60
C ARG A 76 -9.00 -0.93 1.34
N ALA A 77 -8.59 0.34 1.44
CA ALA A 77 -8.39 1.18 0.25
C ALA A 77 -7.34 0.57 -0.69
N GLY A 78 -7.62 0.53 -1.99
CA GLY A 78 -6.82 -0.17 -2.99
C GLY A 78 -5.35 0.24 -2.98
N LEU A 79 -5.05 1.51 -2.79
CA LEU A 79 -3.67 2.02 -2.67
C LEU A 79 -2.93 1.40 -1.46
N ARG A 80 -3.61 1.19 -0.33
CA ARG A 80 -3.03 0.54 0.86
C ARG A 80 -2.76 -0.93 0.61
N VAL A 81 -3.69 -1.62 -0.03
CA VAL A 81 -3.52 -3.03 -0.42
C VAL A 81 -2.32 -3.19 -1.35
N GLN A 82 -2.19 -2.32 -2.36
CA GLN A 82 -1.05 -2.34 -3.28
C GLN A 82 0.31 -2.10 -2.59
N ARG A 83 0.38 -1.17 -1.65
CA ARG A 83 1.63 -0.85 -0.93
C ARG A 83 2.16 -2.01 -0.07
N ARG A 84 1.32 -2.98 0.26
CA ARG A 84 1.72 -4.19 1.01
C ARG A 84 2.30 -5.29 0.12
N LYS A 85 2.13 -5.22 -1.21
CA LYS A 85 2.72 -6.19 -2.14
C LYS A 85 4.22 -5.94 -2.27
N GLU A 86 5.01 -7.00 -2.34
CA GLU A 86 6.48 -6.92 -2.53
C GLU A 86 6.84 -6.19 -3.83
N VAL A 87 6.05 -6.40 -4.88
CA VAL A 87 6.18 -5.69 -6.14
C VAL A 87 4.95 -4.81 -6.31
N PHE A 88 5.18 -3.50 -6.42
CA PHE A 88 4.11 -2.56 -6.74
C PHE A 88 3.74 -2.69 -8.21
N THR A 89 2.77 -3.52 -8.51
CA THR A 89 2.11 -3.56 -9.81
C THR A 89 0.87 -2.66 -9.75
N PRO A 90 0.69 -1.72 -10.67
CA PRO A 90 -0.56 -0.98 -10.77
C PRO A 90 -1.69 -2.00 -10.97
N LEU A 91 -2.72 -1.94 -10.15
CA LEU A 91 -3.93 -2.67 -10.42
C LEU A 91 -4.57 -2.02 -11.65
N TRP A 92 -4.70 -2.80 -12.71
CA TRP A 92 -5.74 -2.63 -13.69
C TRP A 92 -7.05 -2.98 -12.96
N LEU A 93 -7.58 -2.04 -12.22
CA LEU A 93 -8.88 -2.22 -11.59
C LEU A 93 -9.88 -2.04 -12.71
N GLU A 94 -10.66 -3.09 -12.95
CA GLU A 94 -11.91 -2.92 -13.68
C GLU A 94 -12.67 -1.72 -13.10
N PRO A 95 -13.30 -0.90 -13.93
CA PRO A 95 -14.11 0.19 -13.42
C PRO A 95 -15.08 -0.39 -12.40
N PRO A 96 -15.31 0.26 -11.26
CA PRO A 96 -16.18 -0.27 -10.22
C PRO A 96 -17.56 -0.45 -10.81
N LYS A 97 -18.16 -1.58 -10.53
CA LYS A 97 -19.56 -1.75 -10.78
C LYS A 97 -20.36 -0.72 -9.97
N PRO A 98 -21.45 -0.18 -10.47
CA PRO A 98 -22.28 0.80 -9.74
C PRO A 98 -22.65 0.35 -8.32
N GLU A 99 -22.86 -0.95 -8.13
CA GLU A 99 -23.14 -1.60 -6.84
C GLU A 99 -21.99 -1.51 -5.83
N ASP A 100 -20.74 -1.42 -6.29
CA ASP A 100 -19.55 -1.28 -5.40
C ASP A 100 -19.42 0.16 -4.86
N LEU A 101 -20.20 1.11 -5.34
CA LEU A 101 -20.08 2.51 -4.96
C LEU A 101 -20.76 2.82 -3.61
N ASP A 102 -21.76 2.03 -3.22
CA ASP A 102 -22.55 2.28 -1.99
C ASP A 102 -22.01 1.54 -0.75
N ASP A 103 -21.25 0.45 -0.91
CA ASP A 103 -20.67 -0.34 0.19
C ASP A 103 -19.30 0.16 0.66
N ARG A 104 -19.07 1.47 0.52
CA ARG A 104 -17.83 2.08 1.01
C ARG A 104 -17.83 2.15 2.53
N PRO A 105 -16.77 1.64 3.21
CA PRO A 105 -16.72 1.69 4.66
C PRO A 105 -16.75 3.14 5.16
N ARG A 106 -17.63 3.39 6.13
CA ARG A 106 -17.77 4.70 6.75
C ARG A 106 -16.89 4.77 8.00
N LEU A 107 -16.18 5.88 8.14
CA LEU A 107 -15.38 6.18 9.32
C LEU A 107 -16.27 6.70 10.46
N ASN A 108 -15.95 6.33 11.68
CA ASN A 108 -16.56 6.91 12.89
C ASN A 108 -16.12 8.35 13.10
N LYS A 109 -14.86 8.66 12.74
CA LYS A 109 -14.31 10.01 12.80
C LYS A 109 -14.05 10.53 11.40
N GLU A 110 -14.66 11.64 11.02
CA GLU A 110 -14.40 12.34 9.77
C GLU A 110 -12.93 12.75 9.64
N ARG A 111 -12.46 12.77 8.41
CA ARG A 111 -11.10 13.21 8.03
C ARG A 111 -11.20 14.26 6.95
N ASP A 112 -10.21 15.15 6.90
CA ASP A 112 -10.11 16.15 5.85
C ASP A 112 -9.53 15.56 4.57
N CYS A 113 -10.16 15.85 3.44
CA CYS A 113 -9.70 15.43 2.13
C CYS A 113 -8.34 16.05 1.81
N TYR A 114 -7.39 15.25 1.34
CA TYR A 114 -6.06 15.73 0.97
C TYR A 114 -6.11 16.81 -0.13
N VAL A 115 -7.07 16.73 -1.05
CA VAL A 115 -7.20 17.65 -2.19
C VAL A 115 -8.02 18.88 -1.84
N CYS A 116 -9.32 18.71 -1.53
CA CYS A 116 -10.23 19.85 -1.36
C CYS A 116 -10.38 20.34 0.10
N LYS A 117 -9.76 19.66 1.05
CA LYS A 117 -9.78 19.96 2.49
C LYS A 117 -11.17 19.86 3.15
N GLN A 118 -12.19 19.41 2.42
CA GLN A 118 -13.51 19.19 2.99
C GLN A 118 -13.53 17.91 3.83
N PRO A 119 -14.28 17.87 4.94
CA PRO A 119 -14.42 16.67 5.75
C PRO A 119 -15.14 15.56 4.98
N PHE A 120 -14.75 14.32 5.21
CA PHE A 120 -15.40 13.14 4.64
C PHE A 120 -15.39 11.98 5.64
N ALA A 121 -16.45 11.18 5.60
CA ALA A 121 -16.57 9.95 6.38
C ALA A 121 -16.52 8.68 5.51
N LYS A 122 -16.93 8.74 4.24
CA LYS A 122 -16.86 7.59 3.32
C LYS A 122 -15.49 7.51 2.67
N VAL A 123 -14.77 6.38 2.89
CA VAL A 123 -13.43 6.15 2.30
C VAL A 123 -13.58 5.81 0.82
N HIS A 124 -12.79 6.49 -0.04
CA HIS A 124 -12.76 6.15 -1.45
C HIS A 124 -12.14 4.75 -1.66
N ARG A 125 -12.70 3.95 -2.59
CA ARG A 125 -12.28 2.57 -2.86
C ARG A 125 -10.78 2.39 -3.11
N TYR A 126 -10.13 3.38 -3.70
CA TYR A 126 -8.71 3.34 -4.02
C TYR A 126 -7.88 4.24 -3.12
N TYR A 127 -8.32 5.47 -2.86
CA TYR A 127 -7.59 6.46 -2.07
C TYR A 127 -8.11 6.55 -0.64
N ASP A 128 -7.25 6.34 0.33
CA ASP A 128 -7.56 6.41 1.75
C ASP A 128 -7.65 7.82 2.33
N SER A 129 -7.21 8.83 1.58
CA SER A 129 -7.06 10.22 2.03
C SER A 129 -7.82 11.25 1.21
N MET A 130 -8.75 10.79 0.36
CA MET A 130 -9.55 11.66 -0.50
C MET A 130 -11.03 11.39 -0.31
N CYS A 131 -11.85 12.44 -0.38
CA CYS A 131 -13.30 12.30 -0.50
C CYS A 131 -13.69 11.66 -1.83
N ALA A 132 -14.92 11.15 -1.95
CA ALA A 132 -15.36 10.43 -3.14
C ALA A 132 -15.17 11.25 -4.44
N PRO A 133 -15.63 12.50 -4.57
CA PRO A 133 -15.46 13.26 -5.81
C PRO A 133 -13.99 13.47 -6.20
N CYS A 134 -13.13 13.82 -5.21
CA CYS A 134 -11.71 14.01 -5.49
C CYS A 134 -11.01 12.69 -5.82
N GLY A 135 -11.40 11.60 -5.17
CA GLY A 135 -10.87 10.26 -5.45
C GLY A 135 -11.26 9.77 -6.83
N ASP A 136 -12.53 9.87 -7.21
CA ASP A 136 -13.03 9.48 -8.54
C ASP A 136 -12.35 10.29 -9.64
N PHE A 137 -12.23 11.61 -9.48
CA PHE A 137 -11.51 12.47 -10.43
C PHE A 137 -10.04 12.06 -10.59
N ASN A 138 -9.31 11.88 -9.48
CA ASN A 138 -7.91 11.48 -9.54
C ASN A 138 -7.75 10.04 -10.06
N TYR A 139 -8.72 9.16 -9.80
CA TYR A 139 -8.70 7.80 -10.31
C TYR A 139 -8.86 7.79 -11.85
N ALA A 140 -9.80 8.53 -12.39
CA ALA A 140 -9.99 8.67 -13.83
C ALA A 140 -8.73 9.21 -14.54
N LYS A 141 -7.98 10.12 -13.90
CA LYS A 141 -6.70 10.62 -14.43
C LYS A 141 -5.61 9.55 -14.55
N ARG A 142 -5.70 8.43 -13.82
CA ARG A 142 -4.73 7.34 -13.93
C ARG A 142 -4.78 6.62 -15.27
N GLU A 143 -5.97 6.53 -15.84
CA GLU A 143 -6.22 5.85 -17.13
C GLU A 143 -6.11 6.80 -18.33
N GLN A 144 -5.91 8.08 -18.06
CA GLN A 144 -5.75 9.06 -19.12
C GLN A 144 -4.51 8.75 -19.96
N SER A 145 -4.70 8.61 -21.26
CA SER A 145 -3.65 8.34 -22.23
C SER A 145 -3.76 9.29 -23.41
N ALA A 146 -2.74 9.31 -24.26
CA ALA A 146 -2.69 10.01 -25.53
C ALA A 146 -2.02 9.10 -26.56
N ASP A 147 -2.23 9.32 -27.85
CA ASP A 147 -1.44 8.66 -28.89
C ASP A 147 -0.07 9.36 -29.00
N LEU A 148 0.98 8.62 -28.66
CA LEU A 148 2.37 9.05 -28.73
C LEU A 148 3.18 8.28 -29.79
N SER A 149 2.49 7.70 -30.77
CA SER A 149 3.12 6.98 -31.86
C SER A 149 4.15 7.84 -32.59
N GLY A 150 5.34 7.30 -32.81
CA GLY A 150 6.46 8.02 -33.47
C GLY A 150 7.16 9.06 -32.60
N GLN A 151 6.79 9.23 -31.32
CA GLN A 151 7.47 10.10 -30.39
C GLN A 151 8.51 9.35 -29.58
N TYR A 152 9.56 10.05 -29.15
CA TYR A 152 10.70 9.50 -28.43
C TYR A 152 10.84 10.10 -27.04
N ALA A 153 10.97 9.25 -26.04
CA ALA A 153 11.09 9.64 -24.63
C ALA A 153 12.35 9.06 -24.00
N LEU A 154 13.14 9.89 -23.33
CA LEU A 154 14.25 9.48 -22.48
C LEU A 154 13.84 9.57 -21.02
N ILE A 155 14.03 8.45 -20.27
CA ILE A 155 13.69 8.41 -18.83
C ILE A 155 14.89 7.93 -18.04
N THR A 156 15.37 8.76 -17.12
CA THR A 156 16.47 8.38 -16.23
C THR A 156 15.97 7.66 -14.99
N GLY A 157 16.68 6.60 -14.55
CA GLY A 157 16.34 5.84 -13.36
C GLY A 157 15.03 5.03 -13.49
N ALA A 158 14.80 4.41 -14.64
CA ALA A 158 13.54 3.75 -14.99
C ALA A 158 13.47 2.25 -14.64
N ARG A 159 14.37 1.74 -13.81
CA ARG A 159 14.34 0.32 -13.40
C ARG A 159 13.19 -0.01 -12.45
N VAL A 160 12.82 0.88 -11.56
CA VAL A 160 11.82 0.66 -10.49
C VAL A 160 11.00 1.91 -10.20
N LYS A 161 9.88 1.74 -9.53
CA LYS A 161 9.02 2.80 -8.97
C LYS A 161 8.51 3.77 -10.05
N ILE A 162 8.66 5.09 -9.81
CA ILE A 162 8.05 6.13 -10.65
C ILE A 162 8.57 6.06 -12.09
N GLY A 163 9.89 6.00 -12.30
CA GLY A 163 10.48 5.93 -13.64
C GLY A 163 10.00 4.70 -14.42
N TYR A 164 9.94 3.54 -13.78
CA TYR A 164 9.43 2.30 -14.38
C TYR A 164 7.97 2.44 -14.83
N GLN A 165 7.10 2.95 -13.94
CA GLN A 165 5.68 3.13 -14.26
C GLN A 165 5.45 4.20 -15.35
N ALA A 166 6.23 5.28 -15.33
CA ALA A 166 6.18 6.30 -16.38
C ALA A 166 6.59 5.73 -17.74
N SER A 167 7.66 4.90 -17.78
CA SER A 167 8.10 4.24 -19.01
C SER A 167 7.02 3.33 -19.58
N LEU A 168 6.40 2.49 -18.75
CA LEU A 168 5.31 1.61 -19.17
C LEU A 168 4.12 2.41 -19.72
N LYS A 169 3.77 3.51 -19.07
CA LYS A 169 2.67 4.36 -19.53
C LYS A 169 2.95 4.99 -20.90
N LEU A 170 4.17 5.45 -21.14
CA LEU A 170 4.59 6.00 -22.44
C LEU A 170 4.66 4.92 -23.53
N LEU A 171 5.19 3.73 -23.21
CA LEU A 171 5.24 2.59 -24.14
C LEU A 171 3.83 2.14 -24.57
N ARG A 172 2.90 2.07 -23.61
CA ARG A 172 1.48 1.73 -23.84
C ARG A 172 0.75 2.81 -24.65
N ALA A 173 1.22 4.05 -24.56
CA ALA A 173 0.74 5.16 -25.37
C ALA A 173 1.34 5.21 -26.78
N GLY A 174 2.23 4.28 -27.16
CA GLY A 174 2.81 4.19 -28.50
C GLY A 174 4.22 4.78 -28.65
N ALA A 175 4.78 5.44 -27.64
CA ALA A 175 6.10 6.07 -27.74
C ALA A 175 7.25 5.05 -27.86
N HIS A 176 8.34 5.47 -28.48
CA HIS A 176 9.66 4.88 -28.35
C HIS A 176 10.29 5.38 -27.04
N VAL A 177 10.70 4.46 -26.17
CA VAL A 177 11.18 4.82 -24.83
C VAL A 177 12.61 4.31 -24.62
N ILE A 178 13.50 5.25 -24.32
CA ILE A 178 14.87 5.01 -23.95
C ILE A 178 14.95 5.15 -22.41
N VAL A 179 15.33 4.09 -21.74
CA VAL A 179 15.50 4.10 -20.28
C VAL A 179 16.96 3.96 -19.90
N THR A 180 17.37 4.72 -18.89
CA THR A 180 18.72 4.56 -18.33
C THR A 180 18.65 4.10 -16.88
N THR A 181 19.61 3.25 -16.51
CA THR A 181 19.76 2.71 -15.15
C THR A 181 21.19 2.24 -14.93
N ARG A 182 21.61 2.12 -13.68
CA ARG A 182 22.89 1.47 -13.33
C ARG A 182 22.83 -0.06 -13.40
N PHE A 183 21.63 -0.63 -13.55
CA PHE A 183 21.38 -2.07 -13.54
C PHE A 183 20.49 -2.44 -14.74
N PRO A 184 21.04 -2.47 -15.95
CA PRO A 184 20.28 -2.71 -17.17
C PRO A 184 19.72 -4.14 -17.25
N ILE A 185 20.43 -5.14 -16.75
CA ILE A 185 19.98 -6.55 -16.77
C ILE A 185 18.76 -6.76 -15.88
N ASP A 186 18.80 -6.23 -14.65
CA ASP A 186 17.63 -6.30 -13.76
C ASP A 186 16.45 -5.50 -14.32
N ALA A 187 16.72 -4.40 -15.01
CA ALA A 187 15.66 -3.65 -15.70
C ALA A 187 15.03 -4.46 -16.82
N ALA A 188 15.85 -5.04 -17.70
CA ALA A 188 15.38 -5.88 -18.82
C ALA A 188 14.50 -7.05 -18.33
N ASP A 189 14.96 -7.75 -17.30
CA ASP A 189 14.20 -8.83 -16.66
C ASP A 189 12.84 -8.36 -16.11
N ARG A 190 12.76 -7.14 -15.54
CA ARG A 190 11.50 -6.58 -15.05
C ARG A 190 10.52 -6.23 -16.16
N TYR A 191 11.00 -5.57 -17.23
CA TYR A 191 10.16 -5.23 -18.37
C TYR A 191 9.67 -6.47 -19.11
N SER A 192 10.51 -7.50 -19.27
CA SER A 192 10.15 -8.75 -19.95
C SER A 192 9.04 -9.55 -19.23
N ARG A 193 8.86 -9.32 -17.93
CA ARG A 193 7.80 -9.99 -17.14
C ARG A 193 6.44 -9.28 -17.20
N GLU A 194 6.36 -8.11 -17.84
CA GLU A 194 5.07 -7.44 -18.02
C GLU A 194 4.21 -8.24 -19.01
N PRO A 195 2.91 -8.44 -18.72
CA PRO A 195 2.03 -9.27 -19.55
C PRO A 195 1.92 -8.81 -21.01
N ASP A 196 2.10 -7.50 -21.23
CA ASP A 196 1.99 -6.84 -22.54
C ASP A 196 3.34 -6.51 -23.18
N PHE A 197 4.44 -7.09 -22.68
CA PHE A 197 5.80 -6.82 -23.16
C PHE A 197 5.96 -6.98 -24.67
N SER A 198 5.35 -8.01 -25.26
CA SER A 198 5.40 -8.28 -26.69
C SER A 198 4.87 -7.13 -27.55
N SER A 199 3.95 -6.31 -27.04
CA SER A 199 3.34 -5.18 -27.76
C SER A 199 4.24 -3.97 -27.91
N TYR A 200 5.28 -3.84 -27.07
CA TYR A 200 6.15 -2.66 -27.04
C TYR A 200 7.65 -2.97 -27.01
N ARG A 201 8.07 -4.22 -26.99
CA ARG A 201 9.49 -4.61 -26.89
C ARG A 201 10.38 -3.92 -27.94
N GLU A 202 9.90 -3.76 -29.17
CA GLU A 202 10.64 -3.12 -30.27
C GLU A 202 10.80 -1.60 -30.10
N ARG A 203 10.02 -1.00 -29.20
CA ARG A 203 10.03 0.43 -28.89
C ARG A 203 10.72 0.75 -27.55
N LEU A 204 11.25 -0.25 -26.86
CA LEU A 204 11.97 -0.10 -25.59
C LEU A 204 13.47 -0.30 -25.82
N GLN A 205 14.27 0.68 -25.38
CA GLN A 205 15.73 0.59 -25.31
C GLN A 205 16.18 0.76 -23.87
N ILE A 206 17.07 -0.10 -23.39
CA ILE A 206 17.58 -0.08 -22.01
C ILE A 206 19.09 0.12 -22.05
N HIS A 207 19.57 1.18 -21.40
CA HIS A 207 20.98 1.53 -21.36
C HIS A 207 21.53 1.54 -19.95
N GLY A 208 22.71 0.94 -19.77
CA GLY A 208 23.50 1.04 -18.54
C GLY A 208 24.15 2.41 -18.45
N LEU A 209 23.75 3.24 -17.47
CA LEU A 209 24.33 4.58 -17.30
C LEU A 209 24.37 4.97 -15.82
N ASP A 210 25.56 5.35 -15.35
CA ASP A 210 25.72 6.03 -14.06
C ASP A 210 25.87 7.54 -14.31
N LEU A 211 24.87 8.31 -13.94
CA LEU A 211 24.85 9.77 -14.12
C LEU A 211 25.93 10.53 -13.32
N ARG A 212 26.64 9.84 -12.43
CA ARG A 212 27.79 10.40 -11.70
C ARG A 212 29.09 10.38 -12.52
N HIS A 213 29.12 9.60 -13.60
CA HIS A 213 30.29 9.48 -14.47
C HIS A 213 30.07 10.31 -15.75
N THR A 214 30.53 11.56 -15.72
CA THR A 214 30.31 12.54 -16.80
C THR A 214 30.78 12.03 -18.18
N PRO A 215 31.93 11.37 -18.36
CA PRO A 215 32.33 10.87 -19.67
C PRO A 215 31.34 9.88 -20.29
N SER A 216 30.75 9.00 -19.47
CA SER A 216 29.69 8.09 -19.96
C SER A 216 28.42 8.83 -20.37
N VAL A 217 28.07 9.90 -19.65
CA VAL A 217 26.91 10.73 -19.99
C VAL A 217 27.15 11.44 -21.32
N GLU A 218 28.34 12.01 -21.55
CA GLU A 218 28.72 12.67 -22.80
C GLU A 218 28.71 11.69 -23.98
N LEU A 219 29.27 10.51 -23.81
CA LEU A 219 29.26 9.46 -24.85
C LEU A 219 27.80 9.02 -25.15
N PHE A 220 27.00 8.82 -24.14
CA PHE A 220 25.60 8.42 -24.30
C PHE A 220 24.77 9.51 -25.00
N THR A 221 24.94 10.78 -24.65
CA THR A 221 24.22 11.86 -25.31
C THR A 221 24.62 12.00 -26.77
N ARG A 222 25.92 11.85 -27.12
CA ARG A 222 26.40 11.82 -28.49
C ARG A 222 25.78 10.66 -29.27
N TYR A 223 25.80 9.44 -28.69
CA TYR A 223 25.15 8.27 -29.25
C TYR A 223 23.68 8.51 -29.59
N LEU A 224 22.91 9.12 -28.66
CA LEU A 224 21.50 9.46 -28.90
C LEU A 224 21.33 10.49 -30.00
N SER A 225 22.16 11.54 -30.02
CA SER A 225 22.10 12.61 -31.04
C SER A 225 22.36 12.08 -32.47
N GLU A 226 23.19 11.05 -32.60
CA GLU A 226 23.51 10.43 -33.89
C GLU A 226 22.45 9.42 -34.36
N ARG A 227 21.72 8.78 -33.43
CA ARG A 227 20.84 7.65 -33.70
C ARG A 227 19.35 7.97 -33.66
N LEU A 228 18.95 8.95 -32.86
CA LEU A 228 17.54 9.30 -32.74
C LEU A 228 17.14 10.34 -33.78
N PRO A 229 16.02 10.15 -34.48
CA PRO A 229 15.51 11.15 -35.43
C PRO A 229 14.96 12.39 -34.70
N ARG A 230 14.56 12.24 -33.46
CA ARG A 230 14.00 13.30 -32.60
C ARG A 230 14.02 12.86 -31.14
N LEU A 231 13.88 13.79 -30.21
CA LEU A 231 13.67 13.54 -28.79
C LEU A 231 12.58 14.51 -28.31
N ASP A 232 11.40 13.95 -27.94
CA ASP A 232 10.21 14.73 -27.59
C ASP A 232 10.09 14.96 -26.09
N PHE A 233 10.48 13.96 -25.28
CA PHE A 233 10.33 14.02 -23.84
C PHE A 233 11.61 13.58 -23.13
N ILE A 234 11.97 14.34 -22.08
CA ILE A 234 13.03 13.94 -21.14
C ILE A 234 12.43 13.94 -19.73
N LEU A 235 12.41 12.76 -19.08
CA LEU A 235 12.02 12.61 -17.69
C LEU A 235 13.24 12.40 -16.80
N ASN A 236 13.70 13.45 -16.16
CA ASN A 236 14.80 13.42 -15.20
C ASN A 236 14.29 12.87 -13.86
N ASN A 237 14.19 11.54 -13.76
CA ASN A 237 13.64 10.85 -12.59
C ASN A 237 14.72 10.20 -11.71
N ALA A 238 15.95 9.98 -12.21
CA ALA A 238 17.03 9.41 -11.42
C ALA A 238 17.39 10.31 -10.23
N CYS A 239 16.86 9.99 -9.05
CA CYS A 239 17.08 10.71 -7.81
C CYS A 239 17.19 9.75 -6.63
N GLN A 240 18.06 10.04 -5.69
CA GLN A 240 18.15 9.36 -4.39
C GLN A 240 17.91 10.37 -3.27
N THR A 241 16.75 10.28 -2.64
CA THR A 241 16.46 11.08 -1.43
C THR A 241 17.26 10.58 -0.21
N VAL A 242 17.58 9.29 -0.18
CA VAL A 242 18.38 8.65 0.87
C VAL A 242 19.50 7.86 0.22
N ARG A 243 20.76 8.19 0.54
CA ARG A 243 21.94 7.45 0.07
C ARG A 243 21.96 6.07 0.72
N ARG A 244 21.93 5.01 -0.08
CA ARG A 244 22.05 3.64 0.39
C ARG A 244 23.53 3.29 0.60
N PRO A 245 23.88 2.48 1.60
CA PRO A 245 25.26 1.98 1.78
C PRO A 245 25.68 1.11 0.58
N ALA A 246 26.99 1.02 0.33
CA ALA A 246 27.53 0.31 -0.84
C ALA A 246 27.05 -1.14 -0.95
N GLY A 247 26.98 -1.88 0.16
CA GLY A 247 26.50 -3.27 0.19
C GLY A 247 25.04 -3.47 -0.18
N PHE A 248 24.21 -2.41 -0.16
CA PHE A 248 22.80 -2.53 -0.50
C PHE A 248 22.53 -3.02 -1.93
N PHE A 249 23.43 -2.69 -2.87
CA PHE A 249 23.30 -3.06 -4.28
C PHE A 249 24.19 -4.23 -4.69
N GLN A 250 24.89 -4.87 -3.75
CA GLN A 250 25.89 -5.90 -4.04
C GLN A 250 25.31 -7.07 -4.85
N HIS A 251 24.10 -7.53 -4.51
CA HIS A 251 23.42 -8.61 -5.24
C HIS A 251 23.08 -8.24 -6.70
N LEU A 252 22.76 -6.96 -6.97
CA LEU A 252 22.51 -6.50 -8.33
C LEU A 252 23.81 -6.39 -9.13
N LEU A 253 24.87 -5.88 -8.53
CA LEU A 253 26.19 -5.78 -9.16
C LEU A 253 26.74 -7.16 -9.52
N ALA A 254 26.60 -8.15 -8.63
CA ALA A 254 27.00 -9.53 -8.92
C ALA A 254 26.29 -10.09 -10.15
N ARG A 255 24.96 -9.92 -10.22
CA ARG A 255 24.15 -10.39 -11.35
C ARG A 255 24.51 -9.69 -12.66
N GLU A 256 24.71 -8.36 -12.64
CA GLU A 256 25.16 -7.62 -13.84
C GLU A 256 26.52 -8.14 -14.32
N ALA A 257 27.47 -8.40 -13.41
CA ALA A 257 28.80 -8.92 -13.73
C ALA A 257 28.75 -10.35 -14.32
N GLU A 258 27.93 -11.23 -13.78
CA GLU A 258 27.74 -12.60 -14.28
C GLU A 258 27.23 -12.62 -15.73
N VAL A 259 26.20 -11.82 -16.02
CA VAL A 259 25.64 -11.77 -17.37
C VAL A 259 26.61 -11.17 -18.37
N VAL A 260 27.31 -10.07 -17.99
CA VAL A 260 28.37 -9.48 -18.84
C VAL A 260 29.50 -10.47 -19.09
N ALA A 261 29.90 -11.25 -18.08
CA ALA A 261 30.92 -12.29 -18.25
C ALA A 261 30.50 -13.41 -19.22
N ALA A 262 29.21 -13.73 -19.25
CA ALA A 262 28.64 -14.76 -20.13
C ALA A 262 28.39 -14.27 -21.57
N LEU A 263 28.46 -12.98 -21.86
CA LEU A 263 28.29 -12.44 -23.20
C LEU A 263 29.46 -12.87 -24.13
N PRO A 264 29.19 -13.13 -25.44
CA PRO A 264 30.23 -13.26 -26.44
C PRO A 264 31.19 -12.06 -26.43
N ALA A 265 32.46 -12.31 -26.79
CA ALA A 265 33.52 -11.29 -26.75
C ALA A 265 33.16 -10.03 -27.58
N GLU A 266 32.49 -10.24 -28.71
CA GLU A 266 32.07 -9.18 -29.64
C GLU A 266 31.03 -8.23 -29.01
N LEU A 267 30.29 -8.69 -28.00
CA LEU A 267 29.25 -7.90 -27.31
C LEU A 267 29.74 -7.29 -25.99
N LYS A 268 30.97 -7.56 -25.56
CA LYS A 268 31.54 -6.99 -24.32
C LYS A 268 32.08 -5.58 -24.47
N CYS A 269 32.18 -5.07 -25.69
CA CYS A 269 32.75 -3.77 -26.02
C CYS A 269 31.69 -2.69 -26.31
N VAL A 270 30.43 -2.89 -25.90
CA VAL A 270 29.36 -1.91 -26.11
C VAL A 270 29.00 -1.20 -24.80
#